data_67c48a00650a9fd5262eeb5e5526940b
#
_entry.id   67c48a00650a9fd5262eeb5e5526940b
#
_cell.length_a   1.000
_cell.length_b   1.000
_cell.length_c   1.000
_cell.angle_alpha   90.00
_cell.angle_beta   90.00
_cell.angle_gamma   90.00
#
_symmetry.space_group_name_H-M   'P 1'
#
loop_
_entity.id
_entity.type
_entity.pdbx_description
1 polymer ?
#
loop_
_entity_poly.entity_id
_entity_poly.type
_entity_poly.pdbx_seq_one_letter_code
_entity_poly.pdbx_strand_id
1 'polypeptide(L)'
;ELYGEKIGVAFQLADDVIDICSDSETTGKTPGTDLLEGVDTMPVLLLRQRLASGELDSAGQAILSLLSTGNLQRQQVLSDVVQRLRNHPVTAETRAMAGAWCDEAVVALADLDDAVVEATRTRLKAEGLSEAEVAQGVESARSRAQLVRRGLEDFAHLLVDRAA
;
A
#
# COMPACT_ATOMS: atom_id res chain seq x y z
N GLU A 1 -4.63 3.81 -15.01
CA GLU A 1 -3.55 4.68 -14.54
C GLU A 1 -3.77 5.02 -13.06
N LEU A 2 -4.86 5.67 -12.68
CA LEU A 2 -5.17 6.07 -11.30
C LEU A 2 -5.13 4.92 -10.28
N TYR A 3 -5.66 3.73 -10.62
CA TYR A 3 -5.56 2.54 -9.77
C TYR A 3 -4.08 2.17 -9.50
N GLY A 4 -3.25 2.15 -10.54
CA GLY A 4 -1.84 1.78 -10.42
C GLY A 4 -1.04 2.75 -9.54
N GLU A 5 -1.31 4.04 -9.62
CA GLU A 5 -0.69 5.05 -8.76
C GLU A 5 -1.07 4.85 -7.31
N LYS A 6 -2.36 4.68 -7.03
CA LYS A 6 -2.88 4.51 -5.66
C LYS A 6 -2.41 3.21 -5.01
N ILE A 7 -2.48 2.10 -5.73
CA ILE A 7 -2.04 0.82 -5.21
C ILE A 7 -0.51 0.78 -4.99
N GLY A 8 0.25 1.52 -5.81
CA GLY A 8 1.70 1.68 -5.63
C GLY A 8 2.05 2.40 -4.33
N VAL A 9 1.31 3.46 -3.97
CA VAL A 9 1.48 4.15 -2.68
C VAL A 9 1.09 3.24 -1.52
N ALA A 10 -0.05 2.55 -1.62
CA ALA A 10 -0.50 1.60 -0.60
C ALA A 10 0.53 0.48 -0.38
N PHE A 11 1.13 -0.03 -1.46
CA PHE A 11 2.18 -1.06 -1.41
C PHE A 11 3.39 -0.57 -0.61
N GLN A 12 3.87 0.64 -0.88
CA GLN A 12 5.02 1.21 -0.17
C GLN A 12 4.72 1.41 1.32
N LEU A 13 3.56 1.95 1.67
CA LEU A 13 3.15 2.12 3.06
C LEU A 13 3.00 0.78 3.79
N ALA A 14 2.47 -0.24 3.13
CA ALA A 14 2.37 -1.59 3.69
C ALA A 14 3.77 -2.21 3.91
N ASP A 15 4.69 -2.03 2.98
CA ASP A 15 6.08 -2.52 3.09
C ASP A 15 6.81 -1.87 4.26
N ASP A 16 6.64 -0.56 4.47
CA ASP A 16 7.18 0.19 5.62
C ASP A 16 6.67 -0.39 6.96
N VAL A 17 5.39 -0.79 7.03
CA VAL A 17 4.83 -1.44 8.21
C VAL A 17 5.39 -2.85 8.39
N ILE A 18 5.48 -3.62 7.31
CA ILE A 18 5.99 -5.01 7.33
C ILE A 18 7.44 -5.03 7.81
N ASP A 19 8.29 -4.10 7.35
CA ASP A 19 9.70 -4.01 7.78
C ASP A 19 9.82 -3.84 9.30
N ILE A 20 8.87 -3.12 9.94
CA ILE A 20 8.85 -2.93 11.39
C ILE A 20 8.18 -4.09 12.13
N CYS A 21 7.07 -4.64 11.56
CA CYS A 21 6.17 -5.56 12.26
C CYS A 21 6.47 -7.03 11.99
N SER A 22 7.21 -7.38 10.94
CA SER A 22 7.50 -8.78 10.62
C SER A 22 8.39 -9.43 11.70
N ASP A 23 8.12 -10.72 11.96
CA ASP A 23 9.00 -11.53 12.80
C ASP A 23 10.07 -12.21 11.94
N SER A 24 11.32 -12.15 12.40
CA SER A 24 12.48 -12.76 11.74
C SER A 24 12.32 -14.27 11.53
N GLU A 25 11.58 -14.95 12.41
CA GLU A 25 11.31 -16.38 12.33
C GLU A 25 10.41 -16.75 11.15
N THR A 26 9.49 -15.85 10.76
CA THR A 26 8.49 -16.12 9.71
C THR A 26 8.95 -15.65 8.34
N THR A 27 9.71 -14.56 8.27
CA THR A 27 10.09 -13.92 6.99
C THR A 27 11.56 -14.15 6.61
N GLY A 28 12.40 -14.59 7.54
CA GLY A 28 13.85 -14.72 7.36
C GLY A 28 14.58 -13.36 7.20
N LYS A 29 13.86 -12.24 7.31
CA LYS A 29 14.41 -10.87 7.25
C LYS A 29 14.59 -10.30 8.65
N THR A 30 15.64 -9.51 8.84
CA THR A 30 15.82 -8.75 10.09
C THR A 30 14.86 -7.56 10.08
N PRO A 31 13.95 -7.42 11.08
CA PRO A 31 13.09 -6.24 11.17
C PRO A 31 13.91 -4.96 11.30
N GLY A 32 13.47 -3.88 10.65
CA GLY A 32 14.15 -2.59 10.65
C GLY A 32 15.33 -2.51 9.69
N THR A 33 15.33 -3.31 8.62
CA THR A 33 16.36 -3.25 7.57
C THR A 33 16.45 -1.85 6.96
N ASP A 34 15.31 -1.20 6.68
CA ASP A 34 15.26 0.15 6.13
C ASP A 34 15.90 1.17 7.08
N LEU A 35 15.70 1.00 8.40
CA LEU A 35 16.34 1.86 9.41
C LEU A 35 17.85 1.67 9.42
N LEU A 36 18.36 0.43 9.22
CA LEU A 36 19.79 0.14 9.10
C LEU A 36 20.42 0.80 7.88
N GLU A 37 19.67 0.88 6.79
CA GLU A 37 20.10 1.51 5.53
C GLU A 37 19.94 3.04 5.55
N GLY A 38 19.39 3.59 6.64
CA GLY A 38 19.16 5.02 6.80
C GLY A 38 17.98 5.55 6.00
N VAL A 39 17.05 4.67 5.62
CA VAL A 39 15.81 5.04 4.95
C VAL A 39 14.77 5.44 6.00
N ASP A 40 14.24 6.66 5.88
CA ASP A 40 13.13 7.11 6.72
C ASP A 40 11.82 6.50 6.19
N THR A 41 11.30 5.48 6.87
CA THR A 41 9.98 4.89 6.61
C THR A 41 8.85 5.81 7.06
N MET A 42 7.63 5.60 6.57
CA MET A 42 6.48 6.48 6.90
C MET A 42 6.27 6.65 8.42
N PRO A 43 6.37 5.64 9.29
CA PRO A 43 6.29 5.83 10.73
C PRO A 43 7.33 6.84 11.27
N VAL A 44 8.55 6.82 10.75
CA VAL A 44 9.60 7.78 11.14
C VAL A 44 9.28 9.17 10.59
N LEU A 45 8.80 9.28 9.36
CA LEU A 45 8.39 10.57 8.77
C LEU A 45 7.26 11.22 9.57
N LEU A 46 6.27 10.45 10.03
CA LEU A 46 5.20 10.94 10.89
C LEU A 46 5.73 11.47 12.23
N LEU A 47 6.71 10.79 12.85
CA LEU A 47 7.36 11.29 14.06
C LEU A 47 8.11 12.61 13.80
N ARG A 48 8.83 12.71 12.67
CA ARG A 48 9.54 13.96 12.30
C ARG A 48 8.57 15.10 12.02
N GLN A 49 7.44 14.82 11.38
CA GLN A 49 6.37 15.79 11.16
C GLN A 49 5.82 16.32 12.49
N ARG A 50 5.52 15.42 13.44
CA ARG A 50 5.04 15.80 14.79
C ARG A 50 6.08 16.59 15.58
N LEU A 51 7.37 16.28 15.41
CA LEU A 51 8.43 17.09 15.99
C LEU A 51 8.41 18.53 15.44
N ALA A 52 8.26 18.67 14.12
CA ALA A 52 8.23 19.98 13.48
C ALA A 52 6.99 20.81 13.85
N SER A 53 5.84 20.16 14.10
CA SER A 53 4.59 20.82 14.55
C SER A 53 4.54 21.06 16.07
N GLY A 54 5.50 20.53 16.84
CA GLY A 54 5.49 20.63 18.30
C GLY A 54 4.50 19.68 19.00
N GLU A 55 4.01 18.66 18.29
CA GLU A 55 3.01 17.70 18.77
C GLU A 55 3.62 16.32 19.13
N LEU A 56 4.96 16.22 19.09
CA LEU A 56 5.65 14.97 19.35
C LEU A 56 5.58 14.61 20.84
N ASP A 57 5.10 13.41 21.13
CA ASP A 57 5.06 12.88 22.49
C ASP A 57 6.44 12.40 22.98
N SER A 58 6.54 12.06 24.25
CA SER A 58 7.79 11.62 24.88
C SER A 58 8.28 10.27 24.32
N ALA A 59 7.39 9.39 23.89
CA ALA A 59 7.76 8.11 23.29
C ALA A 59 8.36 8.32 21.91
N GLY A 60 7.76 9.17 21.08
CA GLY A 60 8.30 9.58 19.79
C GLY A 60 9.64 10.31 19.90
N GLN A 61 9.81 11.19 20.92
CA GLN A 61 11.10 11.83 21.20
C GLN A 61 12.19 10.81 21.50
N ALA A 62 11.89 9.79 22.31
CA ALA A 62 12.84 8.72 22.62
C ALA A 62 13.23 7.91 21.37
N ILE A 63 12.27 7.61 20.48
CA ILE A 63 12.54 6.92 19.21
C ILE A 63 13.47 7.78 18.33
N LEU A 64 13.13 9.03 18.08
CA LEU A 64 13.95 9.92 17.22
C LEU A 64 15.34 10.15 17.83
N SER A 65 15.47 10.21 19.15
CA SER A 65 16.77 10.29 19.83
C SER A 65 17.62 9.05 19.58
N LEU A 66 17.04 7.86 19.69
CA LEU A 66 17.74 6.59 19.40
C LEU A 66 18.15 6.49 17.93
N LEU A 67 17.30 6.92 17.00
CA LEU A 67 17.62 6.95 15.57
C LEU A 67 18.77 7.90 15.25
N SER A 68 18.88 9.04 15.95
CA SER A 68 19.90 10.07 15.68
C SER A 68 21.24 9.83 16.38
N THR A 69 21.22 9.23 17.58
CA THR A 69 22.42 9.08 18.43
C THR A 69 22.82 7.64 18.67
N GLY A 70 21.89 6.68 18.43
CA GLY A 70 22.10 5.25 18.62
C GLY A 70 22.96 4.65 17.52
N ASN A 71 23.73 3.63 17.88
CA ASN A 71 24.41 2.81 16.89
C ASN A 71 23.49 1.65 16.46
N LEU A 72 22.73 1.86 15.38
CA LEU A 72 21.78 0.89 14.85
C LEU A 72 22.45 -0.42 14.36
N GLN A 73 23.76 -0.42 14.12
CA GLN A 73 24.53 -1.64 13.82
C GLN A 73 24.60 -2.59 15.03
N ARG A 74 24.32 -2.11 16.23
CA ARG A 74 24.13 -2.96 17.40
C ARG A 74 22.72 -3.53 17.41
N GLN A 75 22.60 -4.84 17.29
CA GLN A 75 21.32 -5.54 17.24
C GLN A 75 20.37 -5.17 18.38
N GLN A 76 20.90 -4.95 19.60
CA GLN A 76 20.08 -4.54 20.75
C GLN A 76 19.46 -3.15 20.55
N VAL A 77 20.20 -2.19 19.98
CA VAL A 77 19.69 -0.84 19.72
C VAL A 77 18.64 -0.87 18.63
N LEU A 78 18.91 -1.58 17.54
CA LEU A 78 17.94 -1.77 16.46
C LEU A 78 16.65 -2.41 16.97
N SER A 79 16.77 -3.51 17.72
CA SER A 79 15.62 -4.20 18.31
C SER A 79 14.79 -3.30 19.23
N ASP A 80 15.44 -2.44 20.06
CA ASP A 80 14.73 -1.48 20.92
C ASP A 80 13.97 -0.43 20.08
N VAL A 81 14.61 0.12 19.05
CA VAL A 81 13.93 1.09 18.14
C VAL A 81 12.75 0.45 17.42
N VAL A 82 12.93 -0.73 16.84
CA VAL A 82 11.87 -1.48 16.15
C VAL A 82 10.71 -1.78 17.10
N GLN A 83 11.00 -2.26 18.31
CA GLN A 83 9.98 -2.56 19.31
C GLN A 83 9.18 -1.31 19.73
N ARG A 84 9.86 -0.17 19.88
CA ARG A 84 9.20 1.11 20.20
C ARG A 84 8.33 1.60 19.05
N LEU A 85 8.83 1.55 17.81
CA LEU A 85 8.04 1.91 16.61
C LEU A 85 6.82 1.00 16.46
N ARG A 86 6.99 -0.32 16.62
CA ARG A 86 5.90 -1.31 16.55
C ARG A 86 4.75 -0.99 17.52
N ASN A 87 5.08 -0.51 18.71
CA ASN A 87 4.10 -0.18 19.75
C ASN A 87 3.63 1.29 19.68
N HIS A 88 4.25 2.12 18.86
CA HIS A 88 3.87 3.53 18.76
C HIS A 88 2.67 3.72 17.80
N PRO A 89 1.74 4.65 18.10
CA PRO A 89 0.56 4.91 17.27
C PRO A 89 0.86 5.19 15.80
N VAL A 90 2.03 5.75 15.44
CA VAL A 90 2.40 6.06 14.05
C VAL A 90 2.43 4.83 13.15
N THR A 91 2.74 3.64 13.68
CA THR A 91 2.72 2.40 12.90
C THR A 91 1.30 1.98 12.55
N ALA A 92 0.37 2.07 13.51
CA ALA A 92 -1.05 1.84 13.24
C ALA A 92 -1.64 2.90 12.29
N GLU A 93 -1.21 4.15 12.40
CA GLU A 93 -1.58 5.24 11.50
C GLU A 93 -1.09 4.97 10.07
N THR A 94 0.17 4.55 9.89
CA THR A 94 0.71 4.17 8.58
C THR A 94 -0.09 3.03 7.95
N ARG A 95 -0.47 2.02 8.75
CA ARG A 95 -1.34 0.92 8.29
C ARG A 95 -2.70 1.43 7.84
N ALA A 96 -3.31 2.34 8.59
CA ALA A 96 -4.58 2.94 8.22
C ALA A 96 -4.46 3.77 6.92
N MET A 97 -3.34 4.48 6.72
CA MET A 97 -3.06 5.18 5.47
C MET A 97 -2.97 4.21 4.29
N ALA A 98 -2.27 3.07 4.43
CA ALA A 98 -2.21 2.04 3.39
C ALA A 98 -3.60 1.53 3.01
N GLY A 99 -4.46 1.27 4.02
CA GLY A 99 -5.86 0.88 3.81
C GLY A 99 -6.65 1.92 3.02
N ALA A 100 -6.55 3.19 3.42
CA ALA A 100 -7.24 4.29 2.72
C ALA A 100 -6.82 4.41 1.25
N TRP A 101 -5.52 4.25 0.94
CA TRP A 101 -5.03 4.25 -0.44
C TRP A 101 -5.51 3.03 -1.24
N CYS A 102 -5.66 1.86 -0.61
CA CYS A 102 -6.28 0.68 -1.23
C CYS A 102 -7.76 0.94 -1.54
N ASP A 103 -8.51 1.49 -0.60
CA ASP A 103 -9.94 1.81 -0.81
C ASP A 103 -10.12 2.80 -1.97
N GLU A 104 -9.27 3.84 -2.04
CA GLU A 104 -9.27 4.78 -3.15
C GLU A 104 -8.86 4.13 -4.48
N ALA A 105 -7.96 3.14 -4.47
CA ALA A 105 -7.62 2.37 -5.66
C ALA A 105 -8.82 1.54 -6.15
N VAL A 106 -9.54 0.88 -5.24
CA VAL A 106 -10.75 0.12 -5.58
C VAL A 106 -11.83 1.04 -6.16
N VAL A 107 -12.03 2.23 -5.59
CA VAL A 107 -12.97 3.23 -6.14
C VAL A 107 -12.60 3.63 -7.57
N ALA A 108 -11.31 3.72 -7.89
CA ALA A 108 -10.85 4.06 -9.24
C ALA A 108 -11.15 2.97 -10.30
N LEU A 109 -11.62 1.78 -9.89
CA LEU A 109 -12.07 0.71 -10.79
C LEU A 109 -13.58 0.77 -11.11
N ALA A 110 -14.35 1.67 -10.50
CA ALA A 110 -15.81 1.69 -10.59
C ALA A 110 -16.33 1.69 -12.04
N ASP A 111 -15.69 2.49 -12.90
CA ASP A 111 -16.12 2.68 -14.30
C ASP A 111 -15.39 1.72 -15.28
N LEU A 112 -14.56 0.79 -14.81
CA LEU A 112 -13.74 -0.06 -15.67
C LEU A 112 -14.58 -0.91 -16.61
N ASP A 113 -15.64 -1.52 -16.10
CA ASP A 113 -16.49 -2.42 -16.87
C ASP A 113 -17.18 -1.67 -18.01
N ASP A 114 -17.73 -0.49 -17.72
CA ASP A 114 -18.44 0.33 -18.70
C ASP A 114 -17.49 0.93 -19.74
N ALA A 115 -16.30 1.37 -19.33
CA ALA A 115 -15.28 1.88 -20.24
C ALA A 115 -14.83 0.79 -21.23
N VAL A 116 -14.60 -0.45 -20.77
CA VAL A 116 -14.22 -1.58 -21.62
C VAL A 116 -15.34 -1.95 -22.59
N VAL A 117 -16.59 -1.98 -22.12
CA VAL A 117 -17.78 -2.26 -22.93
C VAL A 117 -17.92 -1.22 -24.06
N GLU A 118 -17.82 0.07 -23.74
CA GLU A 118 -18.00 1.13 -24.73
C GLU A 118 -16.86 1.16 -25.75
N ALA A 119 -15.61 0.99 -25.31
CA ALA A 119 -14.46 0.88 -26.22
C ALA A 119 -14.59 -0.32 -27.16
N THR A 120 -15.05 -1.47 -26.64
CA THR A 120 -15.27 -2.69 -27.43
C THR A 120 -16.37 -2.47 -28.44
N ARG A 121 -17.51 -1.90 -28.04
CA ARG A 121 -18.65 -1.58 -28.94
C ARG A 121 -18.20 -0.68 -30.09
N THR A 122 -17.49 0.39 -29.77
CA THR A 122 -17.00 1.35 -30.75
C THR A 122 -16.07 0.69 -31.76
N ARG A 123 -15.14 -0.14 -31.29
CA ARG A 123 -14.19 -0.86 -32.15
C ARG A 123 -14.92 -1.84 -33.09
N LEU A 124 -15.80 -2.72 -32.55
CA LEU A 124 -16.48 -3.75 -33.35
C LEU A 124 -17.42 -3.14 -34.41
N LYS A 125 -18.06 -2.00 -34.10
CA LYS A 125 -18.84 -1.25 -35.09
C LYS A 125 -17.96 -0.67 -36.21
N ALA A 126 -16.78 -0.14 -35.87
CA ALA A 126 -15.85 0.38 -36.85
C ALA A 126 -15.27 -0.72 -37.79
N GLU A 127 -15.16 -1.95 -37.27
CA GLU A 127 -14.77 -3.14 -38.05
C GLU A 127 -15.90 -3.67 -38.96
N GLY A 128 -17.10 -3.09 -38.90
CA GLY A 128 -18.23 -3.41 -39.76
C GLY A 128 -18.97 -4.69 -39.38
N LEU A 129 -18.88 -5.16 -38.14
CA LEU A 129 -19.61 -6.35 -37.68
C LEU A 129 -21.12 -6.08 -37.55
N SER A 130 -21.92 -7.14 -37.70
CA SER A 130 -23.35 -7.08 -37.48
C SER A 130 -23.72 -6.77 -36.03
N GLU A 131 -24.92 -6.26 -35.78
CA GLU A 131 -25.38 -5.96 -34.42
C GLU A 131 -25.33 -7.15 -33.48
N ALA A 132 -25.62 -8.36 -33.98
CA ALA A 132 -25.57 -9.61 -33.21
C ALA A 132 -24.11 -9.93 -32.78
N GLU A 133 -23.14 -9.79 -33.69
CA GLU A 133 -21.73 -10.01 -33.39
C GLU A 133 -21.19 -8.96 -32.43
N VAL A 134 -21.60 -7.69 -32.59
CA VAL A 134 -21.26 -6.62 -31.64
C VAL A 134 -21.81 -6.92 -30.26
N ALA A 135 -23.08 -7.34 -30.14
CA ALA A 135 -23.68 -7.68 -28.86
C ALA A 135 -22.95 -8.83 -28.14
N GLN A 136 -22.64 -9.90 -28.89
CA GLN A 136 -21.87 -11.03 -28.35
C GLN A 136 -20.46 -10.63 -27.91
N GLY A 137 -19.75 -9.82 -28.70
CA GLY A 137 -18.42 -9.31 -28.39
C GLY A 137 -18.41 -8.42 -27.16
N VAL A 138 -19.40 -7.54 -26.99
CA VAL A 138 -19.59 -6.67 -25.82
C VAL A 138 -19.86 -7.49 -24.57
N GLU A 139 -20.72 -8.52 -24.61
CA GLU A 139 -21.01 -9.36 -23.44
C GLU A 139 -19.77 -10.15 -22.99
N SER A 140 -19.00 -10.67 -23.95
CA SER A 140 -17.72 -11.31 -23.67
C SER A 140 -16.70 -10.34 -23.05
N ALA A 141 -16.66 -9.10 -23.52
CA ALA A 141 -15.79 -8.07 -22.98
C ALA A 141 -16.18 -7.67 -21.54
N ARG A 142 -17.49 -7.51 -21.30
CA ARG A 142 -18.04 -7.24 -19.96
C ARG A 142 -17.65 -8.33 -18.96
N SER A 143 -17.84 -9.59 -19.30
CA SER A 143 -17.49 -10.70 -18.42
C SER A 143 -16.01 -10.73 -18.09
N ARG A 144 -15.15 -10.44 -19.07
CA ARG A 144 -13.69 -10.35 -18.84
C ARG A 144 -13.30 -9.15 -17.98
N ALA A 145 -13.90 -7.98 -18.22
CA ALA A 145 -13.65 -6.77 -17.42
C ALA A 145 -14.02 -7.00 -15.96
N GLN A 146 -15.17 -7.60 -15.69
CA GLN A 146 -15.59 -7.95 -14.33
C GLN A 146 -14.64 -8.92 -13.63
N LEU A 147 -14.11 -9.91 -14.34
CA LEU A 147 -13.11 -10.82 -13.77
C LEU A 147 -11.82 -10.09 -13.41
N VAL A 148 -11.33 -9.23 -14.31
CA VAL A 148 -10.14 -8.41 -14.07
C VAL A 148 -10.35 -7.45 -12.89
N ARG A 149 -11.49 -6.76 -12.85
CA ARG A 149 -11.83 -5.85 -11.76
C ARG A 149 -11.81 -6.56 -10.42
N ARG A 150 -12.48 -7.71 -10.29
CA ARG A 150 -12.45 -8.52 -9.05
C ARG A 150 -11.04 -8.92 -8.66
N GLY A 151 -10.21 -9.37 -9.60
CA GLY A 151 -8.82 -9.72 -9.32
C GLY A 151 -7.99 -8.54 -8.81
N LEU A 152 -8.24 -7.33 -9.31
CA LEU A 152 -7.58 -6.11 -8.83
C LEU A 152 -8.09 -5.66 -7.44
N GLU A 153 -9.39 -5.82 -7.17
CA GLU A 153 -10.00 -5.59 -5.86
C GLU A 153 -9.41 -6.57 -4.81
N ASP A 154 -9.38 -7.87 -5.14
CA ASP A 154 -8.81 -8.90 -4.27
C ASP A 154 -7.32 -8.64 -3.98
N PHE A 155 -6.56 -8.21 -4.99
CA PHE A 155 -5.16 -7.84 -4.82
C PHE A 155 -4.99 -6.67 -3.84
N ALA A 156 -5.81 -5.63 -3.95
CA ALA A 156 -5.78 -4.49 -3.05
C ALA A 156 -6.04 -4.92 -1.59
N HIS A 157 -7.04 -5.77 -1.35
CA HIS A 157 -7.34 -6.29 -0.01
C HIS A 157 -6.22 -7.16 0.55
N LEU A 158 -5.67 -8.09 -0.24
CA LEU A 158 -4.53 -8.93 0.17
C LEU A 158 -3.29 -8.11 0.56
N LEU A 159 -3.09 -6.95 -0.08
CA LEU A 159 -1.97 -6.09 0.22
C LEU A 159 -2.07 -5.48 1.62
N VAL A 160 -3.28 -5.05 2.03
CA VAL A 160 -3.53 -4.51 3.38
C VAL A 160 -3.45 -5.61 4.43
N ASP A 161 -4.01 -6.79 4.14
CA ASP A 161 -4.00 -7.94 5.05
C ASP A 161 -2.57 -8.40 5.40
N ARG A 162 -1.62 -8.27 4.47
CA ARG A 162 -0.20 -8.57 4.73
C ARG A 162 0.44 -7.64 5.77
N ALA A 163 -0.05 -6.42 5.90
CA ALA A 163 0.45 -5.42 6.84
C ALA A 163 -0.30 -5.46 8.20
N ALA A 164 -1.34 -6.29 8.32
CA ALA A 164 -2.13 -6.46 9.55
C ALA A 164 -1.40 -7.35 10.55
#